data_a44adb2cf48887daf72ee1e893cb347b
#
_entry.id   a44adb2cf48887daf72ee1e893cb347b
#
_cell.length_a   1.000
_cell.length_b   1.000
_cell.length_c   1.000
_cell.angle_alpha   90.00
_cell.angle_beta   90.00
_cell.angle_gamma   90.00
#
_symmetry.space_group_name_H-M   'P 1'
#
loop_
_entity.id
_entity.type
_entity.pdbx_description
1 polymer ?
#
loop_
_entity_poly.entity_id
_entity_poly.type
_entity_poly.pdbx_seq_one_letter_code
_entity_poly.pdbx_strand_id
1 'polypeptide(L)'
;MSLNKKLYRGGKNIQIRVVSSREEISTLNPDERVVHMAFRPSNKDIFELVEACPKIEAIQLPQSYKRKISRSVETFLEMRRIQFIEGDIWGHRKDMAEYYSMPYSMIEKIRKMKIEGKDTEAIGEKVSKESTLNPEIVAYMVTKGVHA
;
A
#
# COMPACT_ATOMS: atom_id res chain seq x y z
N MET A 1 -6.95 22.81 -1.21
CA MET A 1 -6.49 22.23 0.05
C MET A 1 -7.54 21.39 0.73
N SER A 2 -8.61 22.03 1.13
CA SER A 2 -9.68 21.34 1.82
C SER A 2 -10.31 20.23 0.98
N LEU A 3 -10.37 20.43 -0.32
CA LEU A 3 -10.94 19.44 -1.20
C LEU A 3 -10.16 18.13 -1.15
N ASN A 4 -8.85 18.23 -1.20
CA ASN A 4 -8.01 17.03 -1.10
C ASN A 4 -8.16 16.34 0.24
N LYS A 5 -8.25 17.13 1.30
CA LYS A 5 -8.46 16.57 2.62
C LYS A 5 -9.77 15.81 2.72
N LYS A 6 -10.80 16.32 2.07
CA LYS A 6 -12.10 15.64 2.08
C LYS A 6 -12.02 14.29 1.41
N LEU A 7 -11.29 14.21 0.30
CA LEU A 7 -11.12 12.95 -0.41
C LEU A 7 -10.42 11.93 0.48
N TYR A 8 -9.39 12.35 1.18
CA TYR A 8 -8.66 11.44 2.05
C TYR A 8 -9.50 11.01 3.25
N ARG A 9 -10.23 11.95 3.84
CA ARG A 9 -11.00 11.64 5.04
C ARG A 9 -12.09 10.62 4.79
N GLY A 10 -12.62 10.60 3.60
CA GLY A 10 -13.64 9.64 3.27
C GLY A 10 -13.10 8.25 2.98
N GLY A 11 -11.80 8.06 3.06
CA GLY A 11 -11.20 6.80 2.67
C GLY A 11 -11.32 6.54 1.20
N LYS A 12 -11.62 7.56 0.45
CA LYS A 12 -11.88 7.44 -0.99
C LYS A 12 -10.63 7.57 -1.82
N ASN A 13 -9.54 8.02 -1.23
CA ASN A 13 -8.28 8.20 -1.93
C ASN A 13 -7.18 7.63 -1.06
N ILE A 14 -6.46 6.69 -1.62
CA ILE A 14 -5.43 5.97 -0.88
C ILE A 14 -4.08 6.35 -1.44
N GLN A 15 -3.18 6.76 -0.57
CA GLN A 15 -1.82 7.07 -0.96
C GLN A 15 -0.89 5.97 -0.48
N ILE A 16 -0.03 5.54 -1.36
CA ILE A 16 1.01 4.57 -1.03
C ILE A 16 2.31 5.33 -1.00
N ARG A 17 2.93 5.39 0.18
CA ARG A 17 4.24 6.02 0.30
C ARG A 17 5.29 5.07 -0.23
N VAL A 18 6.06 5.54 -1.21
CA VAL A 18 7.13 4.74 -1.79
C VAL A 18 8.44 5.14 -1.12
N VAL A 19 9.08 4.17 -0.49
CA VAL A 19 10.35 4.38 0.21
C VAL A 19 11.45 3.73 -0.61
N SER A 20 12.36 4.54 -1.14
CA SER A 20 13.38 4.06 -2.07
C SER A 20 14.72 3.77 -1.41
N SER A 21 14.91 4.21 -0.17
CA SER A 21 16.17 3.96 0.52
C SER A 21 15.92 3.91 2.03
N ARG A 22 16.87 3.27 2.70
CA ARG A 22 16.79 3.11 4.16
C ARG A 22 16.74 4.44 4.88
N GLU A 23 17.46 5.41 4.36
CA GLU A 23 17.54 6.72 5.00
C GLU A 23 16.20 7.45 5.05
N GLU A 24 15.29 7.10 4.15
CA GLU A 24 13.98 7.76 4.13
C GLU A 24 13.10 7.36 5.30
N ILE A 25 13.40 6.24 5.93
CA ILE A 25 12.54 5.74 7.03
C ILE A 25 12.44 6.76 8.15
N SER A 26 13.54 7.41 8.49
CA SER A 26 13.55 8.36 9.59
C SER A 26 12.82 9.66 9.26
N THR A 27 12.46 9.87 8.01
CA THR A 27 11.79 11.10 7.59
C THR A 27 10.32 10.91 7.26
N LEU A 28 9.79 9.70 7.50
CA LEU A 28 8.42 9.41 7.15
C LEU A 28 7.42 10.14 8.04
N ASN A 29 6.28 10.45 7.45
CA ASN A 29 5.17 11.02 8.19
C ASN A 29 4.59 9.93 9.10
N PRO A 30 4.39 10.22 10.39
CA PRO A 30 3.84 9.21 11.31
C PRO A 30 2.44 8.70 10.94
N ASP A 31 1.75 9.42 10.07
CA ASP A 31 0.39 9.04 9.67
C ASP A 31 0.36 8.15 8.44
N GLU A 32 1.50 7.73 7.93
CA GLU A 32 1.51 6.83 6.77
C GLU A 32 0.81 5.53 7.11
N ARG A 33 -0.03 5.07 6.19
CA ARG A 33 -0.79 3.84 6.39
C ARG A 33 -0.36 2.71 5.48
N VAL A 34 0.03 3.04 4.25
CA VAL A 34 0.46 2.04 3.28
C VAL A 34 1.82 2.45 2.76
N VAL A 35 2.78 1.56 2.88
CA VAL A 35 4.15 1.83 2.46
C VAL A 35 4.62 0.74 1.52
N HIS A 36 5.19 1.15 0.40
CA HIS A 36 5.86 0.25 -0.53
C HIS A 36 7.36 0.47 -0.37
N MET A 37 8.09 -0.58 -0.05
CA MET A 37 9.53 -0.49 0.10
C MET A 37 10.20 -0.91 -1.20
N ALA A 38 10.80 0.06 -1.89
CA ALA A 38 11.42 -0.17 -3.18
C ALA A 38 12.91 -0.50 -3.06
N PHE A 39 13.37 -0.82 -1.85
CA PHE A 39 14.72 -1.30 -1.61
C PHE A 39 14.63 -2.55 -0.74
N ARG A 40 15.69 -3.30 -0.69
CA ARG A 40 15.73 -4.56 0.08
C ARG A 40 15.90 -4.24 1.56
N PRO A 41 14.86 -4.40 2.38
CA PRO A 41 14.97 -4.03 3.78
C PRO A 41 15.60 -5.15 4.61
N SER A 42 16.26 -4.76 5.68
CA SER A 42 16.67 -5.69 6.72
C SER A 42 15.51 -5.82 7.72
N ASN A 43 15.64 -6.78 8.64
CA ASN A 43 14.64 -6.92 9.69
C ASN A 43 14.54 -5.63 10.51
N LYS A 44 15.68 -5.00 10.77
CA LYS A 44 15.71 -3.75 11.53
C LYS A 44 14.95 -2.65 10.80
N ASP A 45 15.08 -2.61 9.47
CA ASP A 45 14.38 -1.60 8.69
C ASP A 45 12.86 -1.72 8.86
N ILE A 46 12.35 -2.95 8.88
CA ILE A 46 10.92 -3.19 9.08
C ILE A 46 10.48 -2.70 10.45
N PHE A 47 11.24 -3.03 11.49
CA PHE A 47 10.90 -2.58 12.84
C PHE A 47 10.93 -1.06 12.94
N GLU A 48 11.92 -0.44 12.34
CA GLU A 48 12.01 1.03 12.36
C GLU A 48 10.86 1.67 11.62
N LEU A 49 10.44 1.06 10.52
CA LEU A 49 9.29 1.57 9.77
C LEU A 49 8.03 1.55 10.63
N VAL A 50 7.78 0.44 11.31
CA VAL A 50 6.58 0.31 12.14
C VAL A 50 6.62 1.30 13.30
N GLU A 51 7.81 1.54 13.87
CA GLU A 51 7.94 2.52 14.92
C GLU A 51 7.71 3.94 14.42
N ALA A 52 8.22 4.24 13.23
CA ALA A 52 8.07 5.58 12.66
C ALA A 52 6.64 5.88 12.25
N CYS A 53 5.90 4.85 11.87
CA CYS A 53 4.54 5.00 11.36
C CYS A 53 3.58 4.12 12.16
N PRO A 54 3.17 4.59 13.35
CA PRO A 54 2.32 3.76 14.22
C PRO A 54 0.95 3.41 13.63
N LYS A 55 0.52 4.15 12.62
CA LYS A 55 -0.78 3.91 11.98
C LYS A 55 -0.68 3.02 10.75
N ILE A 56 0.48 2.44 10.51
CA ILE A 56 0.69 1.64 9.32
C ILE A 56 -0.24 0.43 9.30
N GLU A 57 -0.82 0.17 8.14
CA GLU A 57 -1.77 -0.93 7.95
C GLU A 57 -1.26 -1.97 6.98
N ALA A 58 -0.38 -1.57 6.07
CA ALA A 58 0.12 -2.49 5.06
C ALA A 58 1.51 -2.10 4.60
N ILE A 59 2.34 -3.10 4.38
CA ILE A 59 3.68 -2.94 3.83
C ILE A 59 3.75 -3.81 2.59
N GLN A 60 4.14 -3.22 1.47
CA GLN A 60 4.32 -3.95 0.22
C GLN A 60 5.79 -4.06 -0.13
N LEU A 61 6.21 -5.25 -0.53
CA LEU A 61 7.57 -5.50 -1.00
C LEU A 61 7.53 -6.26 -2.31
N PRO A 62 8.51 -6.04 -3.20
CA PRO A 62 8.69 -6.95 -4.33
C PRO A 62 8.85 -8.38 -3.83
N GLN A 63 8.39 -9.34 -4.63
CA GLN A 63 8.40 -10.74 -4.26
C GLN A 63 9.79 -11.23 -3.83
N SER A 64 10.80 -10.82 -4.57
CA SER A 64 12.17 -11.27 -4.28
C SER A 64 12.65 -10.79 -2.90
N TYR A 65 12.20 -9.64 -2.48
CA TYR A 65 12.58 -9.10 -1.16
C TYR A 65 11.79 -9.76 -0.06
N LYS A 66 10.49 -9.98 -0.29
CA LYS A 66 9.64 -10.58 0.72
C LYS A 66 10.11 -11.97 1.13
N ARG A 67 10.61 -12.73 0.17
CA ARG A 67 11.13 -14.07 0.47
C ARG A 67 12.30 -14.08 1.42
N LYS A 68 13.01 -12.98 1.53
CA LYS A 68 14.20 -12.88 2.38
C LYS A 68 13.89 -12.40 3.78
N ILE A 69 12.65 -12.01 4.05
CA ILE A 69 12.25 -11.52 5.35
C ILE A 69 12.11 -12.71 6.30
N SER A 70 12.61 -12.54 7.51
CA SER A 70 12.59 -13.63 8.50
C SER A 70 11.18 -13.92 9.00
N ARG A 71 10.99 -15.12 9.48
CA ARG A 71 9.71 -15.53 10.03
C ARG A 71 9.33 -14.71 11.27
N SER A 72 10.32 -14.32 12.05
CA SER A 72 10.02 -13.52 13.24
C SER A 72 9.46 -12.16 12.87
N VAL A 73 9.92 -11.58 11.76
CA VAL A 73 9.35 -10.32 11.29
C VAL A 73 7.92 -10.53 10.80
N GLU A 74 7.68 -11.62 10.07
CA GLU A 74 6.32 -11.91 9.61
C GLU A 74 5.38 -12.08 10.80
N THR A 75 5.80 -12.79 11.81
CA THR A 75 5.01 -12.99 13.02
C THR A 75 4.74 -11.66 13.73
N PHE A 76 5.76 -10.82 13.80
CA PHE A 76 5.61 -9.49 14.40
C PHE A 76 4.55 -8.68 13.68
N LEU A 77 4.59 -8.68 12.35
CA LEU A 77 3.61 -7.93 11.57
C LEU A 77 2.20 -8.48 11.74
N GLU A 78 2.07 -9.80 11.78
CA GLU A 78 0.78 -10.43 12.03
C GLU A 78 0.21 -10.03 13.38
N MET A 79 1.04 -10.04 14.39
CA MET A 79 0.61 -9.65 15.74
C MET A 79 0.16 -8.20 15.79
N ARG A 80 0.76 -7.35 14.98
CA ARG A 80 0.39 -5.95 14.92
C ARG A 80 -0.73 -5.70 13.92
N ARG A 81 -1.22 -6.74 13.28
CA ARG A 81 -2.29 -6.68 12.27
C ARG A 81 -1.91 -5.81 11.09
N ILE A 82 -0.66 -5.89 10.70
CA ILE A 82 -0.16 -5.19 9.53
C ILE A 82 -0.11 -6.18 8.37
N GLN A 83 -0.77 -5.82 7.27
CA GLN A 83 -0.76 -6.66 6.07
C GLN A 83 0.61 -6.63 5.42
N PHE A 84 1.11 -7.80 5.06
CA PHE A 84 2.39 -7.91 4.39
C PHE A 84 2.13 -8.37 2.97
N ILE A 85 2.22 -7.45 2.02
CA ILE A 85 1.76 -7.66 0.66
C ILE A 85 2.95 -7.77 -0.29
N GLU A 86 2.90 -8.75 -1.17
CA GLU A 86 3.95 -8.90 -2.16
C GLU A 86 3.51 -8.23 -3.46
N GLY A 87 4.44 -7.54 -4.13
CA GLY A 87 4.14 -6.91 -5.39
C GLY A 87 4.92 -5.64 -5.63
N ASP A 88 4.78 -5.10 -6.82
CA ASP A 88 5.44 -3.88 -7.24
C ASP A 88 4.44 -2.85 -7.68
N ILE A 89 4.91 -1.60 -7.76
CA ILE A 89 4.14 -0.53 -8.38
C ILE A 89 4.78 -0.32 -9.75
N TRP A 90 4.13 -0.85 -10.76
CA TRP A 90 4.68 -0.79 -12.12
C TRP A 90 4.67 0.63 -12.62
N GLY A 91 5.70 0.98 -13.38
CA GLY A 91 5.81 2.30 -13.94
C GLY A 91 6.31 3.35 -12.97
N HIS A 92 6.47 3.00 -11.70
CA HIS A 92 7.02 3.95 -10.74
C HIS A 92 8.52 4.09 -10.95
N ARG A 93 9.01 5.31 -10.86
CA ARG A 93 10.44 5.59 -10.98
C ARG A 93 10.91 6.28 -9.71
N LYS A 94 12.08 5.88 -9.25
CA LYS A 94 12.61 6.36 -7.97
C LYS A 94 12.70 7.86 -7.86
N ASP A 95 12.93 8.52 -8.98
CA ASP A 95 13.18 9.96 -9.00
C ASP A 95 11.92 10.78 -9.21
N MET A 96 10.76 10.15 -9.25
CA MET A 96 9.53 10.86 -9.61
C MET A 96 8.70 11.33 -8.43
N ALA A 97 8.30 10.42 -7.57
CA ALA A 97 7.37 10.81 -6.51
C ALA A 97 7.52 9.91 -5.29
N GLU A 98 7.27 10.50 -4.13
CA GLU A 98 7.27 9.76 -2.88
C GLU A 98 5.98 8.97 -2.71
N TYR A 99 4.94 9.36 -3.40
CA TYR A 99 3.63 8.74 -3.25
C TYR A 99 3.09 8.25 -4.56
N TYR A 100 2.42 7.12 -4.50
CA TYR A 100 1.54 6.69 -5.57
C TYR A 100 0.12 6.83 -5.05
N SER A 101 -0.69 7.61 -5.74
CA SER A 101 -2.07 7.84 -5.34
C SER A 101 -3.01 7.16 -6.31
N MET A 102 -4.01 6.49 -5.78
CA MET A 102 -5.02 5.89 -6.64
C MET A 102 -5.97 6.98 -7.10
N PRO A 103 -6.17 7.13 -8.42
CA PRO A 103 -7.09 8.16 -8.94
C PRO A 103 -8.51 7.92 -8.44
N TYR A 104 -9.21 9.00 -8.20
CA TYR A 104 -10.60 8.91 -7.74
C TYR A 104 -11.47 8.11 -8.71
N SER A 105 -11.26 8.29 -10.00
CA SER A 105 -12.05 7.55 -10.99
C SER A 105 -11.87 6.05 -10.84
N MET A 106 -10.68 5.61 -10.48
CA MET A 106 -10.42 4.19 -10.26
C MET A 106 -11.15 3.72 -9.01
N ILE A 107 -11.14 4.53 -7.96
CA ILE A 107 -11.84 4.19 -6.72
C ILE A 107 -13.34 4.03 -6.97
N GLU A 108 -13.91 4.92 -7.77
CA GLU A 108 -15.32 4.81 -8.11
C GLU A 108 -15.61 3.55 -8.91
N LYS A 109 -14.71 3.19 -9.80
CA LYS A 109 -14.85 1.96 -10.58
C LYS A 109 -14.85 0.73 -9.65
N ILE A 110 -13.94 0.71 -8.70
CA ILE A 110 -13.90 -0.38 -7.72
C ILE A 110 -15.18 -0.45 -6.93
N ARG A 111 -15.65 0.70 -6.47
CA ARG A 111 -16.87 0.77 -5.67
C ARG A 111 -18.06 0.25 -6.46
N LYS A 112 -18.16 0.65 -7.71
CA LYS A 112 -19.24 0.20 -8.56
C LYS A 112 -19.22 -1.31 -8.74
N MET A 113 -18.05 -1.89 -8.96
CA MET A 113 -17.93 -3.33 -9.13
C MET A 113 -18.31 -4.07 -7.85
N LYS A 114 -18.00 -3.49 -6.69
CA LYS A 114 -18.40 -4.10 -5.42
C LYS A 114 -19.92 -4.09 -5.28
N ILE A 115 -20.55 -3.00 -5.65
CA ILE A 115 -22.01 -2.89 -5.59
C ILE A 115 -22.64 -3.91 -6.52
N GLU A 116 -22.04 -4.16 -7.67
CA GLU A 116 -22.54 -5.14 -8.63
C GLU A 116 -22.31 -6.58 -8.19
N GLY A 117 -21.66 -6.79 -7.06
CA GLY A 117 -21.48 -8.11 -6.52
C GLY A 117 -20.27 -8.86 -7.03
N LYS A 118 -19.37 -8.20 -7.73
CA LYS A 118 -18.16 -8.86 -8.20
C LYS A 118 -17.25 -9.17 -7.03
N ASP A 119 -16.57 -10.32 -7.08
CA ASP A 119 -15.71 -10.68 -5.97
C ASP A 119 -14.39 -9.91 -6.01
N THR A 120 -13.69 -9.93 -4.88
CA THR A 120 -12.47 -9.16 -4.72
C THR A 120 -11.40 -9.53 -5.73
N GLU A 121 -11.28 -10.82 -6.05
CA GLU A 121 -10.27 -11.27 -6.98
C GLU A 121 -10.54 -10.75 -8.39
N ALA A 122 -11.79 -10.82 -8.83
CA ALA A 122 -12.17 -10.31 -10.15
C ALA A 122 -11.94 -8.82 -10.26
N ILE A 123 -12.27 -8.08 -9.20
CA ILE A 123 -12.06 -6.63 -9.17
C ILE A 123 -10.56 -6.34 -9.26
N GLY A 124 -9.77 -7.08 -8.48
CA GLY A 124 -8.33 -6.88 -8.47
C GLY A 124 -7.71 -7.07 -9.84
N GLU A 125 -8.11 -8.12 -10.53
CA GLU A 125 -7.57 -8.41 -11.85
C GLU A 125 -7.93 -7.33 -12.86
N LYS A 126 -9.17 -6.90 -12.85
CA LYS A 126 -9.61 -5.89 -13.81
C LYS A 126 -8.91 -4.54 -13.57
N VAL A 127 -8.86 -4.11 -12.33
CA VAL A 127 -8.22 -2.84 -11.98
C VAL A 127 -6.73 -2.90 -12.26
N SER A 128 -6.12 -4.04 -12.01
CA SER A 128 -4.69 -4.21 -12.25
C SER A 128 -4.34 -4.04 -13.72
N LYS A 129 -5.22 -4.45 -14.62
CA LYS A 129 -4.99 -4.30 -16.06
C LYS A 129 -5.11 -2.84 -16.51
N GLU A 130 -5.82 -2.03 -15.77
CA GLU A 130 -6.08 -0.66 -16.12
C GLU A 130 -5.23 0.33 -15.32
N SER A 131 -4.39 -0.17 -14.46
CA SER A 131 -3.55 0.67 -13.61
C SER A 131 -2.14 0.11 -13.57
N THR A 132 -1.28 0.76 -12.79
CA THR A 132 0.07 0.26 -12.60
C THR A 132 0.18 -0.55 -11.32
N LEU A 133 -0.93 -0.87 -10.70
CA LEU A 133 -0.94 -1.57 -9.43
C LEU A 133 -1.04 -3.07 -9.62
N ASN A 134 -0.42 -3.76 -8.70
CA ASN A 134 -0.46 -5.20 -8.62
C ASN A 134 -1.83 -5.64 -8.08
N PRO A 135 -2.37 -6.81 -8.54
CA PRO A 135 -3.69 -7.24 -8.07
C PRO A 135 -3.80 -7.38 -6.56
N GLU A 136 -2.72 -7.74 -5.90
CA GLU A 136 -2.76 -7.98 -4.46
C GLU A 136 -2.99 -6.69 -3.68
N ILE A 137 -2.33 -5.60 -4.08
CA ILE A 137 -2.55 -4.33 -3.41
C ILE A 137 -3.94 -3.80 -3.73
N VAL A 138 -4.45 -4.05 -4.94
CA VAL A 138 -5.79 -3.65 -5.29
C VAL A 138 -6.81 -4.42 -4.44
N ALA A 139 -6.57 -5.72 -4.27
CA ALA A 139 -7.44 -6.53 -3.41
C ALA A 139 -7.47 -5.99 -1.98
N TYR A 140 -6.31 -5.59 -1.46
CA TYR A 140 -6.25 -4.98 -0.15
C TYR A 140 -7.09 -3.71 -0.10
N MET A 141 -6.97 -2.87 -1.11
CA MET A 141 -7.73 -1.62 -1.16
C MET A 141 -9.23 -1.87 -1.23
N VAL A 142 -9.62 -2.87 -2.00
CA VAL A 142 -11.03 -3.23 -2.11
C VAL A 142 -11.58 -3.64 -0.76
N THR A 143 -10.80 -4.41 -0.02
CA THR A 143 -11.23 -4.94 1.26
C THR A 143 -11.22 -3.91 2.38
N LYS A 144 -10.22 -3.07 2.41
CA LYS A 144 -9.97 -2.21 3.57
C LYS A 144 -10.08 -0.72 3.30
N GLY A 145 -9.70 -0.28 2.13
CA GLY A 145 -9.45 1.13 1.92
C GLY A 145 -10.47 1.90 1.10
N VAL A 146 -11.37 1.22 0.43
CA VAL A 146 -12.25 1.89 -0.53
C VAL A 146 -13.69 1.95 -0.08
N HIS A 147 -14.06 1.14 0.87
CA HIS A 147 -15.45 1.05 1.28
C HIS A 147 -15.88 2.14 2.25
N ALA A 148 -14.96 2.91 2.71
CA ALA A 148 -15.28 3.97 3.67
C ALA A 148 -16.12 5.09 3.06
#